data_2aa078298998f5cd6e49ade77c5fb52e
#
_entry.id   2aa078298998f5cd6e49ade77c5fb52e
#
_cell.length_a   1.000
_cell.length_b   1.000
_cell.length_c   1.000
_cell.angle_alpha   90.00
_cell.angle_beta   90.00
_cell.angle_gamma   90.00
#
_symmetry.space_group_name_H-M   'P 1'
#
loop_
_entity.id
_entity.type
_entity.pdbx_description
1 polymer ?
#
loop_
_entity_poly.entity_id
_entity_poly.type
_entity_poly.pdbx_seq_one_letter_code
_entity_poly.pdbx_strand_id
1 'polypeptide(L)'
;MPPVSEAARAAGLVDVRGVVPDAAIDLRYATANNFTGTQLYPPRARCLVHESMAEGLAAAAAVLRPHGQVLVFWDCYRPHDVQVRMFDVVPNPAWVARPGKYAHSHEAGRSVDVTFASAQRQCPSVRRSGELCLADMGTDFDDFSSRATAFATQGVSAEAQANRAHLRAAMQAGGLTVYSGEWWHFDGPGAGVDRPILEVPVD
;
A
#
# COMPACT_ATOMS: atom_id res chain seq x y z
N MET A 1 18.61 -6.17 9.49
CA MET A 1 18.01 -6.33 8.14
C MET A 1 19.11 -6.09 7.10
N PRO A 2 19.29 -6.91 6.08
CA PRO A 2 20.30 -6.66 5.06
C PRO A 2 20.01 -5.32 4.33
N PRO A 3 21.03 -4.61 3.83
CA PRO A 3 20.82 -3.39 3.06
C PRO A 3 20.01 -3.67 1.79
N VAL A 4 19.29 -2.69 1.28
CA VAL A 4 18.65 -2.76 -0.04
C VAL A 4 19.70 -2.89 -1.15
N SER A 5 19.32 -3.41 -2.32
CA SER A 5 20.24 -3.57 -3.45
C SER A 5 20.87 -2.23 -3.87
N GLU A 6 22.00 -2.29 -4.55
CA GLU A 6 22.63 -1.07 -5.09
C GLU A 6 21.72 -0.35 -6.08
N ALA A 7 21.02 -1.12 -6.93
CA ALA A 7 20.03 -0.58 -7.88
C ALA A 7 18.89 0.15 -7.15
N ALA A 8 18.38 -0.42 -6.06
CA ALA A 8 17.35 0.24 -5.24
C ALA A 8 17.86 1.56 -4.65
N ARG A 9 19.07 1.56 -4.08
CA ARG A 9 19.67 2.80 -3.54
C ARG A 9 19.90 3.86 -4.62
N ALA A 10 20.39 3.44 -5.79
CA ALA A 10 20.60 4.36 -6.92
C ALA A 10 19.30 4.97 -7.43
N ALA A 11 18.18 4.25 -7.30
CA ALA A 11 16.83 4.72 -7.60
C ALA A 11 16.20 5.54 -6.46
N GLY A 12 16.89 5.80 -5.35
CA GLY A 12 16.37 6.48 -4.19
C GLY A 12 15.34 5.67 -3.39
N LEU A 13 15.32 4.34 -3.56
CA LEU A 13 14.39 3.46 -2.85
C LEU A 13 14.97 3.04 -1.49
N VAL A 14 14.13 3.09 -0.47
CA VAL A 14 14.42 2.69 0.91
C VAL A 14 13.42 1.64 1.38
N ASP A 15 13.84 0.75 2.30
CA ASP A 15 12.92 -0.21 2.91
C ASP A 15 12.09 0.48 3.99
N VAL A 16 10.77 0.29 3.93
CA VAL A 16 9.81 0.86 4.90
C VAL A 16 10.14 0.48 6.33
N ARG A 17 10.70 -0.71 6.59
CA ARG A 17 11.11 -1.10 7.95
C ARG A 17 12.23 -0.22 8.54
N GLY A 18 13.00 0.46 7.70
CA GLY A 18 13.97 1.46 8.14
C GLY A 18 13.34 2.81 8.48
N VAL A 19 12.15 3.07 7.97
CA VAL A 19 11.40 4.33 8.11
C VAL A 19 10.33 4.23 9.19
N VAL A 20 9.57 3.14 9.19
CA VAL A 20 8.51 2.81 10.15
C VAL A 20 8.82 1.43 10.75
N PRO A 21 9.68 1.35 11.79
CA PRO A 21 10.19 0.08 12.31
C PRO A 21 9.11 -0.85 12.89
N ASP A 22 7.99 -0.29 13.33
CA ASP A 22 6.82 -1.01 13.87
C ASP A 22 5.76 -1.37 12.81
N ALA A 23 6.00 -1.05 11.54
CA ALA A 23 5.09 -1.41 10.46
C ALA A 23 4.99 -2.93 10.27
N ALA A 24 3.78 -3.42 10.03
CA ALA A 24 3.56 -4.76 9.51
C ALA A 24 3.67 -4.75 7.98
N ILE A 25 4.42 -5.70 7.43
CA ILE A 25 4.57 -5.87 5.98
C ILE A 25 3.84 -7.14 5.58
N ASP A 26 2.73 -7.00 4.88
CA ASP A 26 1.84 -8.06 4.40
C ASP A 26 1.61 -7.89 2.90
N LEU A 27 2.72 -7.95 2.12
CA LEU A 27 2.68 -7.73 0.67
C LEU A 27 1.77 -8.76 0.00
N ARG A 28 0.59 -8.34 -0.43
CA ARG A 28 -0.44 -9.21 -0.99
C ARG A 28 0.02 -9.89 -2.27
N TYR A 29 0.81 -9.20 -3.08
CA TYR A 29 1.35 -9.76 -4.33
C TYR A 29 2.53 -10.72 -4.14
N ALA A 30 3.07 -10.85 -2.92
CA ALA A 30 4.04 -11.89 -2.58
C ALA A 30 3.39 -13.27 -2.31
N THR A 31 2.09 -13.37 -2.39
CA THR A 31 1.30 -14.60 -2.27
C THR A 31 0.24 -14.66 -3.36
N ALA A 32 -0.55 -15.74 -3.43
CA ALA A 32 -1.71 -15.83 -4.31
C ALA A 32 -2.97 -15.13 -3.73
N ASN A 33 -2.88 -14.53 -2.53
CA ASN A 33 -4.00 -13.80 -1.90
C ASN A 33 -4.13 -12.37 -2.44
N ASN A 34 -4.39 -12.26 -3.75
CA ASN A 34 -4.61 -11.01 -4.48
C ASN A 34 -5.58 -11.27 -5.65
N PHE A 35 -6.02 -10.23 -6.33
CA PHE A 35 -7.01 -10.33 -7.41
C PHE A 35 -6.57 -11.18 -8.62
N THR A 36 -5.27 -11.38 -8.83
CA THR A 36 -4.77 -12.20 -9.93
C THR A 36 -4.78 -13.69 -9.60
N GLY A 37 -4.95 -14.05 -8.33
CA GLY A 37 -4.89 -15.44 -7.85
C GLY A 37 -3.51 -16.08 -7.99
N THR A 38 -2.47 -15.30 -8.31
CA THR A 38 -1.10 -15.79 -8.50
C THR A 38 -0.10 -14.94 -7.72
N GLN A 39 1.04 -15.54 -7.37
CA GLN A 39 2.15 -14.82 -6.77
C GLN A 39 2.87 -14.00 -7.85
N LEU A 40 2.95 -12.68 -7.66
CA LEU A 40 3.61 -11.75 -8.58
C LEU A 40 4.98 -11.28 -8.08
N TYR A 41 5.17 -11.15 -6.77
CA TYR A 41 6.44 -10.81 -6.14
C TYR A 41 7.17 -12.04 -5.64
N PRO A 42 8.51 -12.02 -5.53
CA PRO A 42 9.24 -13.09 -4.89
C PRO A 42 8.83 -13.23 -3.40
N PRO A 43 8.96 -14.43 -2.79
CA PRO A 43 8.55 -14.65 -1.38
C PRO A 43 9.28 -13.76 -0.36
N ARG A 44 10.43 -13.21 -0.73
CA ARG A 44 11.24 -12.32 0.11
C ARG A 44 11.13 -10.86 -0.30
N ALA A 45 10.07 -10.52 -1.07
CA ALA A 45 9.84 -9.14 -1.47
C ALA A 45 9.85 -8.19 -0.27
N ARG A 46 10.41 -7.02 -0.49
CA ARG A 46 10.51 -5.93 0.47
C ARG A 46 9.55 -4.82 0.10
N CYS A 47 8.98 -4.16 1.08
CA CYS A 47 8.25 -2.93 0.86
C CYS A 47 9.25 -1.80 0.66
N LEU A 48 9.56 -1.50 -0.59
CA LEU A 48 10.43 -0.40 -0.98
C LEU A 48 9.59 0.82 -1.33
N VAL A 49 10.01 1.98 -0.85
CA VAL A 49 9.39 3.27 -1.22
C VAL A 49 10.49 4.26 -1.58
N HIS A 50 10.17 5.25 -2.41
CA HIS A 50 11.11 6.34 -2.66
C HIS A 50 11.35 7.13 -1.38
N GLU A 51 12.58 7.57 -1.15
CA GLU A 51 13.03 8.27 0.06
C GLU A 51 12.16 9.50 0.41
N SER A 52 11.57 10.15 -0.60
CA SER A 52 10.64 11.28 -0.38
C SER A 52 9.35 10.91 0.36
N MET A 53 9.04 9.62 0.49
CA MET A 53 7.90 9.10 1.27
C MET A 53 8.22 8.98 2.76
N ALA A 54 9.52 8.93 3.12
CA ALA A 54 9.98 8.49 4.42
C ALA A 54 9.41 9.33 5.58
N GLU A 55 9.56 10.66 5.53
CA GLU A 55 9.07 11.55 6.58
C GLU A 55 7.55 11.46 6.72
N GLY A 56 6.82 11.42 5.58
CA GLY A 56 5.37 11.31 5.58
C GLY A 56 4.86 10.01 6.21
N LEU A 57 5.49 8.89 5.87
CA LEU A 57 5.12 7.58 6.44
C LEU A 57 5.44 7.51 7.94
N ALA A 58 6.58 8.07 8.37
CA ALA A 58 6.93 8.15 9.78
C ALA A 58 5.92 9.01 10.57
N ALA A 59 5.50 10.15 10.01
CA ALA A 59 4.49 11.01 10.60
C ALA A 59 3.11 10.32 10.69
N ALA A 60 2.68 9.63 9.63
CA ALA A 60 1.44 8.86 9.63
C ALA A 60 1.44 7.77 10.73
N ALA A 61 2.54 7.03 10.85
CA ALA A 61 2.69 6.03 11.91
C ALA A 61 2.66 6.66 13.31
N ALA A 62 3.24 7.85 13.48
CA ALA A 62 3.23 8.57 14.76
C ALA A 62 1.82 8.95 15.21
N VAL A 63 0.88 9.20 14.29
CA VAL A 63 -0.54 9.46 14.60
C VAL A 63 -1.23 8.19 15.11
N LEU A 64 -0.89 7.01 14.58
CA LEU A 64 -1.54 5.75 14.92
C LEU A 64 -1.04 5.14 16.26
N ARG A 65 0.25 5.31 16.57
CA ARG A 65 0.89 4.69 17.76
C ARG A 65 0.20 4.96 19.10
N PRO A 66 -0.26 6.19 19.42
CA PRO A 66 -0.96 6.45 20.68
C PRO A 66 -2.25 5.64 20.86
N HIS A 67 -2.80 5.12 19.75
CA HIS A 67 -4.00 4.27 19.75
C HIS A 67 -3.66 2.77 19.80
N GLY A 68 -2.39 2.40 19.96
CA GLY A 68 -1.93 1.02 19.89
C GLY A 68 -2.08 0.41 18.49
N GLN A 69 -2.04 1.24 17.46
CA GLN A 69 -2.21 0.86 16.06
C GLN A 69 -0.90 0.99 15.30
N VAL A 70 -0.72 0.14 14.30
CA VAL A 70 0.43 0.14 13.39
C VAL A 70 -0.04 0.18 11.95
N LEU A 71 0.75 0.77 11.06
CA LEU A 71 0.51 0.69 9.61
C LEU A 71 0.80 -0.74 9.12
N VAL A 72 -0.05 -1.21 8.23
CA VAL A 72 0.11 -2.47 7.49
C VAL A 72 0.24 -2.14 6.02
N PHE A 73 1.33 -2.56 5.40
CA PHE A 73 1.62 -2.31 3.98
C PHE A 73 1.26 -3.54 3.15
N TRP A 74 0.40 -3.36 2.15
CA TRP A 74 -0.04 -4.37 1.20
C TRP A 74 0.65 -4.28 -0.14
N ASP A 75 0.99 -3.06 -0.60
CA ASP A 75 1.83 -2.81 -1.76
C ASP A 75 2.67 -1.53 -1.59
N CYS A 76 3.82 -1.50 -2.28
CA CYS A 76 4.81 -0.44 -2.20
C CYS A 76 5.34 -0.14 -3.62
N TYR A 77 6.66 -0.06 -3.83
CA TYR A 77 7.21 -0.02 -5.18
C TYR A 77 6.82 -1.29 -5.95
N ARG A 78 6.29 -1.11 -7.14
CA ARG A 78 5.82 -2.16 -8.04
C ARG A 78 6.65 -2.18 -9.32
N PRO A 79 7.40 -3.25 -9.61
CA PRO A 79 8.12 -3.37 -10.88
C PRO A 79 7.17 -3.29 -12.08
N HIS A 80 7.64 -2.72 -13.18
CA HIS A 80 6.82 -2.52 -14.38
C HIS A 80 6.27 -3.82 -14.98
N ASP A 81 7.05 -4.90 -14.97
CA ASP A 81 6.60 -6.21 -15.44
C ASP A 81 5.46 -6.78 -14.61
N VAL A 82 5.40 -6.44 -13.32
CA VAL A 82 4.27 -6.79 -12.45
C VAL A 82 3.03 -6.00 -12.84
N GLN A 83 3.18 -4.69 -13.09
CA GLN A 83 2.07 -3.85 -13.57
C GLN A 83 1.49 -4.37 -14.89
N VAL A 84 2.35 -4.81 -15.82
CA VAL A 84 1.92 -5.44 -17.08
C VAL A 84 1.10 -6.69 -16.80
N ARG A 85 1.61 -7.63 -15.97
CA ARG A 85 0.90 -8.86 -15.61
C ARG A 85 -0.44 -8.61 -14.93
N MET A 86 -0.54 -7.60 -14.07
CA MET A 86 -1.79 -7.19 -13.44
C MET A 86 -2.81 -6.72 -14.47
N PHE A 87 -2.38 -5.87 -15.39
CA PHE A 87 -3.26 -5.35 -16.44
C PHE A 87 -3.69 -6.44 -17.44
N ASP A 88 -2.85 -7.44 -17.71
CA ASP A 88 -3.22 -8.57 -18.57
C ASP A 88 -4.35 -9.43 -17.95
N VAL A 89 -4.40 -9.53 -16.62
CA VAL A 89 -5.48 -10.23 -15.90
C VAL A 89 -6.76 -9.41 -15.86
N VAL A 90 -6.65 -8.10 -15.58
CA VAL A 90 -7.79 -7.17 -15.52
C VAL A 90 -7.51 -5.97 -16.42
N PRO A 91 -7.78 -6.07 -17.74
CA PRO A 91 -7.46 -5.01 -18.70
C PRO A 91 -8.49 -3.87 -18.67
N ASN A 92 -8.78 -3.39 -17.47
CA ASN A 92 -9.71 -2.29 -17.23
C ASN A 92 -9.00 -1.14 -16.52
N PRO A 93 -8.72 -0.01 -17.22
CA PRO A 93 -7.96 1.11 -16.66
C PRO A 93 -8.69 1.86 -15.54
N ALA A 94 -9.97 1.56 -15.28
CA ALA A 94 -10.68 2.08 -14.12
C ALA A 94 -10.32 1.35 -12.83
N TRP A 95 -9.72 0.16 -12.91
CA TRP A 95 -9.36 -0.69 -11.77
C TRP A 95 -7.86 -0.98 -11.67
N VAL A 96 -7.21 -1.19 -12.82
CA VAL A 96 -5.77 -1.43 -12.88
C VAL A 96 -5.17 -0.42 -13.86
N ALA A 97 -4.26 0.42 -13.41
CA ALA A 97 -3.63 1.41 -14.27
C ALA A 97 -2.99 0.75 -15.49
N ARG A 98 -3.24 1.32 -16.68
CA ARG A 98 -2.63 0.82 -17.92
C ARG A 98 -1.11 1.02 -17.86
N PRO A 99 -0.31 -0.04 -18.06
CA PRO A 99 1.13 0.13 -18.16
C PRO A 99 1.51 1.04 -19.31
N GLY A 100 2.44 1.94 -19.07
CA GLY A 100 2.87 2.96 -20.02
C GLY A 100 4.38 2.95 -20.24
N LYS A 101 4.89 3.97 -20.89
CA LYS A 101 6.33 4.17 -21.11
C LYS A 101 7.04 4.94 -20.00
N TYR A 102 6.29 5.37 -18.99
CA TYR A 102 6.79 6.11 -17.83
C TYR A 102 6.30 5.45 -16.55
N ALA A 103 7.14 5.51 -15.52
CA ALA A 103 6.81 5.14 -14.16
C ALA A 103 6.18 6.32 -13.42
N HIS A 104 5.09 6.06 -12.69
CA HIS A 104 4.48 6.95 -11.70
C HIS A 104 3.80 6.12 -10.62
N SER A 105 3.29 6.76 -9.57
CA SER A 105 2.63 6.05 -8.47
C SER A 105 3.50 4.91 -7.91
N HIS A 106 2.98 3.67 -7.85
CA HIS A 106 3.71 2.49 -7.37
C HIS A 106 4.97 2.19 -8.19
N GLU A 107 4.92 2.31 -9.52
CA GLU A 107 6.08 2.03 -10.38
C GLU A 107 7.24 3.01 -10.14
N ALA A 108 6.97 4.18 -9.56
CA ALA A 108 7.97 5.16 -9.13
C ALA A 108 8.32 5.05 -7.63
N GLY A 109 7.73 4.09 -6.89
CA GLY A 109 7.87 3.95 -5.45
C GLY A 109 7.27 5.11 -4.65
N ARG A 110 6.33 5.87 -5.22
CA ARG A 110 5.77 7.09 -4.63
C ARG A 110 4.32 6.96 -4.19
N SER A 111 3.81 5.74 -4.18
CA SER A 111 2.50 5.41 -3.62
C SER A 111 2.60 4.13 -2.80
N VAL A 112 1.68 3.97 -1.87
CA VAL A 112 1.56 2.79 -1.03
C VAL A 112 0.10 2.40 -0.87
N ASP A 113 -0.15 1.09 -0.80
CA ASP A 113 -1.43 0.53 -0.41
C ASP A 113 -1.33 0.08 1.04
N VAL A 114 -2.14 0.70 1.90
CA VAL A 114 -2.03 0.52 3.34
C VAL A 114 -3.38 0.41 4.03
N THR A 115 -3.33 -0.23 5.20
CA THR A 115 -4.36 -0.17 6.24
C THR A 115 -3.68 0.02 7.59
N PHE A 116 -4.43 -0.06 8.68
CA PHE A 116 -3.86 -0.16 10.01
C PHE A 116 -4.42 -1.38 10.77
N ALA A 117 -3.68 -1.82 11.76
CA ALA A 117 -4.03 -2.94 12.61
C ALA A 117 -3.68 -2.67 14.06
N SER A 118 -4.26 -3.44 14.97
CA SER A 118 -3.93 -3.43 16.38
C SER A 118 -3.88 -4.85 16.94
N ALA A 119 -3.20 -5.05 18.07
CA ALA A 119 -3.24 -6.31 18.78
C ALA A 119 -4.61 -6.47 19.45
N GLN A 120 -5.41 -7.42 18.97
CA GLN A 120 -6.73 -7.74 19.54
C GLN A 120 -6.87 -9.24 19.80
N ARG A 121 -7.36 -9.61 20.99
CA ARG A 121 -7.60 -11.02 21.34
C ARG A 121 -8.73 -11.65 20.52
N GLN A 122 -9.77 -10.88 20.25
CA GLN A 122 -10.91 -11.30 19.43
C GLN A 122 -10.82 -10.58 18.07
N CYS A 123 -10.49 -11.33 17.05
CA CYS A 123 -10.37 -10.84 15.70
C CYS A 123 -11.02 -11.84 14.73
N PRO A 124 -11.94 -11.40 13.88
CA PRO A 124 -12.45 -12.26 12.79
C PRO A 124 -11.30 -12.80 11.94
N SER A 125 -11.38 -14.09 11.57
CA SER A 125 -10.31 -14.76 10.83
C SER A 125 -9.96 -14.04 9.52
N VAL A 126 -10.95 -13.47 8.84
CA VAL A 126 -10.80 -12.72 7.59
C VAL A 126 -10.01 -11.41 7.74
N ARG A 127 -9.90 -10.88 8.96
CA ARG A 127 -9.14 -9.66 9.28
C ARG A 127 -7.83 -9.94 10.01
N ARG A 128 -7.47 -11.22 10.20
CA ARG A 128 -6.25 -11.58 10.93
C ARG A 128 -5.04 -11.58 10.00
N SER A 129 -4.03 -10.80 10.36
CA SER A 129 -2.70 -10.80 9.76
C SER A 129 -1.67 -11.08 10.85
N GLY A 130 -1.21 -12.35 10.94
CA GLY A 130 -0.38 -12.81 12.05
C GLY A 130 -1.10 -12.65 13.40
N GLU A 131 -0.46 -11.93 14.33
CA GLU A 131 -1.03 -11.60 15.65
C GLU A 131 -1.88 -10.32 15.65
N LEU A 132 -1.91 -9.60 14.54
CA LEU A 132 -2.63 -8.34 14.40
C LEU A 132 -4.04 -8.57 13.86
N CYS A 133 -4.93 -7.66 14.22
CA CYS A 133 -6.28 -7.54 13.70
C CYS A 133 -6.37 -6.28 12.84
N LEU A 134 -6.61 -6.47 11.55
CA LEU A 134 -6.82 -5.37 10.60
C LEU A 134 -8.10 -4.61 10.96
N ALA A 135 -8.09 -3.30 10.82
CA ALA A 135 -9.28 -2.48 10.95
C ALA A 135 -10.35 -2.91 9.94
N ASP A 136 -11.62 -2.82 10.34
CA ASP A 136 -12.72 -3.03 9.40
C ASP A 136 -12.82 -1.83 8.46
N MET A 137 -12.54 -2.05 7.20
CA MET A 137 -12.62 -1.02 6.16
C MET A 137 -13.86 -1.18 5.26
N GLY A 138 -14.71 -2.20 5.51
CA GLY A 138 -15.94 -2.45 4.76
C GLY A 138 -15.75 -3.15 3.42
N THR A 139 -14.54 -3.19 2.89
CA THR A 139 -14.11 -4.02 1.76
C THR A 139 -12.72 -4.57 2.03
N ASP A 140 -12.34 -5.62 1.33
CA ASP A 140 -10.94 -6.07 1.29
C ASP A 140 -10.12 -5.18 0.34
N PHE A 141 -8.83 -5.41 0.30
CA PHE A 141 -7.88 -4.91 -0.69
C PHE A 141 -8.26 -5.42 -2.09
N ASP A 142 -8.05 -4.60 -3.11
CA ASP A 142 -8.39 -4.93 -4.51
C ASP A 142 -9.88 -5.27 -4.74
N ASP A 143 -10.79 -4.77 -3.90
CA ASP A 143 -12.23 -4.84 -4.18
C ASP A 143 -12.58 -3.82 -5.27
N PHE A 144 -12.90 -4.30 -6.47
CA PHE A 144 -13.26 -3.48 -7.62
C PHE A 144 -14.73 -3.04 -7.64
N SER A 145 -15.33 -2.84 -6.47
CA SER A 145 -16.69 -2.30 -6.35
C SER A 145 -16.69 -0.83 -5.98
N SER A 146 -17.84 -0.17 -6.19
CA SER A 146 -18.02 1.23 -5.77
C SER A 146 -17.87 1.45 -4.26
N ARG A 147 -17.99 0.39 -3.45
CA ARG A 147 -17.77 0.43 -1.99
C ARG A 147 -16.31 0.63 -1.62
N ALA A 148 -15.38 0.30 -2.53
CA ALA A 148 -13.94 0.47 -2.30
C ALA A 148 -13.45 1.91 -2.50
N THR A 149 -14.25 2.79 -3.11
CA THR A 149 -13.84 4.19 -3.26
C THR A 149 -13.60 4.86 -1.91
N ALA A 150 -12.63 5.76 -1.84
CA ALA A 150 -12.11 6.33 -0.59
C ALA A 150 -13.17 7.00 0.29
N PHE A 151 -14.23 7.55 -0.32
CA PHE A 151 -15.30 8.30 0.34
C PHE A 151 -16.65 7.60 0.26
N ALA A 152 -16.69 6.31 -0.08
CA ALA A 152 -17.94 5.56 -0.15
C ALA A 152 -18.65 5.52 1.21
N THR A 153 -19.96 5.80 1.18
CA THR A 153 -20.85 5.70 2.34
C THR A 153 -21.92 4.64 2.12
N GLN A 154 -22.39 4.49 0.89
CA GLN A 154 -23.42 3.51 0.57
C GLN A 154 -22.85 2.08 0.62
N GLY A 155 -23.47 1.23 1.40
CA GLY A 155 -23.02 -0.16 1.59
C GLY A 155 -21.73 -0.31 2.42
N VAL A 156 -21.28 0.77 3.09
CA VAL A 156 -20.14 0.78 4.00
C VAL A 156 -20.64 1.14 5.39
N SER A 157 -20.30 0.33 6.40
CA SER A 157 -20.73 0.54 7.80
C SER A 157 -20.19 1.87 8.35
N ALA A 158 -20.84 2.41 9.38
CA ALA A 158 -20.36 3.62 10.07
C ALA A 158 -18.96 3.40 10.68
N GLU A 159 -18.68 2.20 11.20
CA GLU A 159 -17.35 1.83 11.70
C GLU A 159 -16.31 1.86 10.61
N ALA A 160 -16.57 1.24 9.46
CA ALA A 160 -15.63 1.23 8.35
C ALA A 160 -15.39 2.63 7.79
N GLN A 161 -16.42 3.48 7.70
CA GLN A 161 -16.28 4.88 7.32
C GLN A 161 -15.38 5.66 8.30
N ALA A 162 -15.56 5.46 9.61
CA ALA A 162 -14.73 6.06 10.65
C ALA A 162 -13.28 5.57 10.57
N ASN A 163 -13.06 4.27 10.36
CA ASN A 163 -11.72 3.70 10.20
C ASN A 163 -11.00 4.27 8.96
N ARG A 164 -11.69 4.36 7.81
CA ARG A 164 -11.14 5.02 6.61
C ARG A 164 -10.82 6.49 6.85
N ALA A 165 -11.67 7.22 7.57
CA ALA A 165 -11.41 8.61 7.92
C ALA A 165 -10.19 8.75 8.83
N HIS A 166 -10.02 7.84 9.80
CA HIS A 166 -8.87 7.79 10.69
C HIS A 166 -7.57 7.51 9.93
N LEU A 167 -7.57 6.51 9.04
CA LEU A 167 -6.42 6.22 8.17
C LEU A 167 -6.05 7.44 7.31
N ARG A 168 -7.03 8.05 6.66
CA ARG A 168 -6.79 9.26 5.84
C ARG A 168 -6.20 10.39 6.67
N ALA A 169 -6.72 10.65 7.85
CA ALA A 169 -6.18 11.69 8.74
C ALA A 169 -4.73 11.43 9.12
N ALA A 170 -4.39 10.18 9.43
CA ALA A 170 -3.02 9.78 9.74
C ALA A 170 -2.10 10.01 8.52
N MET A 171 -2.49 9.54 7.35
CA MET A 171 -1.69 9.67 6.12
C MET A 171 -1.55 11.14 5.69
N GLN A 172 -2.62 11.95 5.81
CA GLN A 172 -2.59 13.39 5.52
C GLN A 172 -1.68 14.17 6.47
N ALA A 173 -1.57 13.77 7.74
CA ALA A 173 -0.62 14.37 8.67
C ALA A 173 0.83 14.21 8.18
N GLY A 174 1.11 13.19 7.38
CA GLY A 174 2.38 12.98 6.69
C GLY A 174 2.45 13.59 5.28
N GLY A 175 1.46 14.38 4.86
CA GLY A 175 1.41 14.97 3.53
C GLY A 175 1.10 13.98 2.40
N LEU A 176 0.57 12.80 2.74
CA LEU A 176 0.16 11.77 1.77
C LEU A 176 -1.32 11.94 1.42
N THR A 177 -1.66 11.77 0.15
CA THR A 177 -3.01 12.03 -0.37
C THR A 177 -3.69 10.74 -0.80
N VAL A 178 -4.91 10.47 -0.30
CA VAL A 178 -5.68 9.31 -0.74
C VAL A 178 -6.10 9.46 -2.20
N TYR A 179 -5.98 8.40 -2.98
CA TYR A 179 -6.61 8.29 -4.29
C TYR A 179 -8.13 8.09 -4.12
N SER A 180 -8.94 8.88 -4.83
CA SER A 180 -10.39 8.85 -4.64
C SER A 180 -11.03 7.52 -5.03
N GLY A 181 -10.44 6.76 -5.92
CA GLY A 181 -10.92 5.46 -6.40
C GLY A 181 -10.75 4.33 -5.39
N GLU A 182 -9.80 4.45 -4.43
CA GLU A 182 -9.39 3.37 -3.53
C GLU A 182 -9.09 3.89 -2.14
N TRP A 183 -9.70 3.31 -1.10
CA TRP A 183 -9.51 3.78 0.27
C TRP A 183 -8.13 3.44 0.86
N TRP A 184 -7.44 2.46 0.30
CA TRP A 184 -6.11 1.98 0.74
C TRP A 184 -4.95 2.69 0.06
N HIS A 185 -5.16 3.29 -1.13
CA HIS A 185 -4.10 3.87 -1.96
C HIS A 185 -3.78 5.31 -1.58
N PHE A 186 -2.51 5.58 -1.28
CA PHE A 186 -2.02 6.90 -0.90
C PHE A 186 -0.82 7.31 -1.73
N ASP A 187 -0.93 8.46 -2.37
CA ASP A 187 0.11 9.12 -3.15
C ASP A 187 0.96 10.04 -2.29
N GLY A 188 2.25 9.99 -2.49
CA GLY A 188 3.22 10.89 -1.90
C GLY A 188 3.79 11.93 -2.89
N PRO A 189 4.85 12.64 -2.48
CA PRO A 189 5.43 13.72 -3.27
C PRO A 189 5.80 13.30 -4.69
N GLY A 190 5.17 13.92 -5.69
CA GLY A 190 5.43 13.69 -7.10
C GLY A 190 4.99 12.33 -7.65
N ALA A 191 4.01 11.66 -7.05
CA ALA A 191 3.48 10.38 -7.52
C ALA A 191 2.96 10.44 -8.97
N GLY A 192 2.30 11.53 -9.36
CA GLY A 192 1.76 11.71 -10.72
C GLY A 192 2.76 12.24 -11.77
N VAL A 193 4.04 12.36 -11.44
CA VAL A 193 5.06 12.86 -12.38
C VAL A 193 5.67 11.71 -13.17
N ASP A 194 5.66 11.81 -14.50
CA ASP A 194 6.29 10.85 -15.40
C ASP A 194 7.81 10.73 -15.14
N ARG A 195 8.30 9.50 -15.00
CA ARG A 195 9.70 9.17 -14.77
C ARG A 195 10.14 7.99 -15.65
N PRO A 196 11.43 7.79 -15.85
CA PRO A 196 11.91 6.55 -16.44
C PRO A 196 11.43 5.33 -15.64
N ILE A 197 11.09 4.25 -16.32
CA ILE A 197 10.75 2.98 -15.67
C ILE A 197 11.97 2.50 -14.87
N LEU A 198 11.72 2.08 -13.65
CA LEU A 198 12.73 1.54 -12.77
C LEU A 198 12.87 0.03 -13.01
N GLU A 199 14.07 -0.43 -13.33
CA GLU A 199 14.41 -1.86 -13.42
C GLU A 199 15.05 -2.33 -12.12
N VAL A 200 14.31 -2.23 -11.03
CA VAL A 200 14.78 -2.54 -9.67
C VAL A 200 14.00 -3.74 -9.14
N PRO A 201 14.68 -4.82 -8.70
CA PRO A 201 13.99 -5.92 -8.04
C PRO A 201 13.50 -5.52 -6.64
N VAL A 202 12.44 -6.19 -6.16
CA VAL A 202 11.81 -5.93 -4.85
C VAL A 202 12.36 -6.80 -3.70
N ASP A 203 13.45 -7.53 -3.90
CA ASP A 203 14.10 -8.43 -2.93
C ASP A 203 15.43 -7.88 -2.39
#